data_11863da107898f31f13266856b834a4d
#
_entry.id   11863da107898f31f13266856b834a4d
#
_cell.length_a   1.000
_cell.length_b   1.000
_cell.length_c   1.000
_cell.angle_alpha   90.00
_cell.angle_beta   90.00
_cell.angle_gamma   90.00
#
_symmetry.space_group_name_H-M   'P 1'
#
loop_
_entity.id
_entity.type
_entity.pdbx_description
1 polymer ?
#
loop_
_entity_poly.entity_id
_entity_poly.type
_entity_poly.pdbx_seq_one_letter_code
_entity_poly.pdbx_strand_id
1 'polypeptide(L)'
;MKRLLLPILGLLLAGACGSDDNSGPSLAPTTSAPYSQTDLVVGTGALAGPGSLVTVAYTGWLHDSSRTDAKGAQFDSNTAFTFRLGTGAVIRGWDQGVSGMRVGGQRRLVIPPDLAYGNQSPPGSIIPPNATLVFDITMNNVQ
;
A
#
# COMPACT_ATOMS: atom_id res chain seq x y z
N MET A 1 -54.35 10.54 8.71
CA MET A 1 -53.73 10.41 8.66
C MET A 1 -52.78 10.27 8.13
N LYS A 2 -52.68 10.39 8.16
CA LYS A 2 -51.81 10.20 7.84
C LYS A 2 -50.80 10.37 7.45
N ARG A 3 -50.77 10.65 7.39
CA ARG A 3 -49.86 10.87 7.21
C ARG A 3 -48.81 10.96 6.99
N LEU A 4 -48.73 11.08 6.95
CA LEU A 4 -47.73 11.24 6.84
C LEU A 4 -46.73 11.20 6.75
N LEU A 5 -46.68 11.18 6.56
CA LEU A 5 -45.70 11.28 6.62
C LEU A 5 -44.69 11.25 6.37
N LEU A 6 -44.72 11.41 6.32
CA LEU A 6 -43.75 11.57 6.26
C LEU A 6 -42.75 11.63 5.96
N PRO A 7 -42.85 11.84 5.84
CA PRO A 7 -41.79 12.00 5.63
C PRO A 7 -40.95 12.06 5.54
N ILE A 8 -40.96 12.08 5.78
CA ILE A 8 -40.01 12.23 5.83
C ILE A 8 -39.02 12.14 5.53
N LEU A 9 -39.16 12.26 5.59
CA LEU A 9 -38.13 12.39 5.50
C LEU A 9 -37.20 12.27 5.21
N GLY A 10 -37.21 12.42 5.15
CA GLY A 10 -36.17 12.32 4.97
C GLY A 10 -35.48 12.53 4.66
N LEU A 11 -35.63 12.78 4.80
CA LEU A 11 -34.73 13.08 4.63
C LEU A 11 -33.87 13.07 4.45
N LEU A 12 -33.98 13.12 4.48
CA LEU A 12 -33.04 13.31 4.42
C LEU A 12 -32.18 13.26 4.14
N LEU A 13 -32.27 13.29 4.19
CA LEU A 13 -31.28 13.47 4.10
C LEU A 13 -30.47 13.36 3.76
N ALA A 14 -30.74 13.39 3.83
CA ALA A 14 -29.73 13.43 3.64
C ALA A 14 -29.02 13.43 3.30
N GLY A 15 -29.11 13.51 3.45
CA GLY A 15 -28.19 13.68 3.36
C GLY A 15 -27.55 13.70 3.05
N ALA A 16 -27.73 13.78 3.18
CA ALA A 16 -26.81 13.98 3.05
C ALA A 16 -26.12 13.95 2.75
N CYS A 17 -26.26 13.91 2.81
CA CYS A 17 -25.27 14.08 2.69
C CYS A 17 -24.51 14.00 2.32
N GLY A 18 -24.73 14.02 2.34
CA GLY A 18 -23.75 14.12 2.19
C GLY A 18 -23.07 14.24 1.90
N SER A 19 -23.02 14.37 1.99
CA SER A 19 -22.07 14.69 1.87
C SER A 19 -21.37 14.76 1.53
N ASP A 20 -21.47 14.72 1.53
CA ASP A 20 -20.58 14.99 1.25
C ASP A 20 -19.88 15.12 0.90
N ASP A 21 -20.03 15.17 1.03
CA ASP A 21 -19.21 15.46 0.74
C ASP A 21 -18.49 15.72 0.50
N ASN A 22 -18.49 15.87 0.73
CA ASN A 22 -17.61 16.31 0.62
C ASN A 22 -16.81 16.34 0.38
N SER A 23 -16.71 16.21 0.52
CA SER A 23 -15.93 16.37 0.44
C SER A 23 -15.34 16.87 -0.14
N GLY A 24 -15.15 16.80 -0.27
CA GLY A 24 -14.67 17.25 -0.71
C GLY A 24 -13.79 17.72 -1.25
N PRO A 25 -13.45 18.15 -1.25
CA PRO A 25 -12.62 18.81 -1.89
C PRO A 25 -11.38 18.48 -1.81
N SER A 26 -11.11 17.62 -1.75
CA SER A 26 -9.94 17.29 -1.64
C SER A 26 -9.25 17.53 -2.66
N LEU A 27 -8.66 18.06 -2.68
CA LEU A 27 -7.93 18.47 -3.46
C LEU A 27 -6.84 17.74 -3.71
N ALA A 28 -6.33 17.19 -2.95
CA ALA A 28 -5.19 16.47 -3.17
C ALA A 28 -5.62 15.26 -3.81
N PRO A 29 -5.08 14.86 -4.79
CA PRO A 29 -5.34 13.65 -5.38
C PRO A 29 -5.06 12.64 -4.34
N THR A 30 -5.98 12.11 -3.76
CA THR A 30 -5.69 11.09 -2.93
C THR A 30 -5.39 9.99 -3.76
N THR A 31 -4.27 9.57 -3.73
CA THR A 31 -3.82 8.45 -4.47
C THR A 31 -3.90 7.20 -3.60
N SER A 32 -4.94 7.11 -2.84
CA SER A 32 -5.16 5.95 -1.98
C SER A 32 -5.62 4.75 -2.79
N ALA A 33 -5.07 3.59 -2.50
CA ALA A 33 -5.48 2.34 -3.09
C ALA A 33 -5.41 1.23 -2.03
N PRO A 34 -6.26 0.20 -2.13
CA PRO A 34 -6.18 -0.91 -1.18
C PRO A 34 -4.90 -1.71 -1.37
N TYR A 35 -4.56 -2.49 -0.36
CA TYR A 35 -3.42 -3.39 -0.46
C TYR A 35 -3.60 -4.36 -1.62
N SER A 36 -2.55 -4.54 -2.40
CA SER A 36 -2.52 -5.58 -3.42
C SER A 36 -1.10 -6.10 -3.61
N GLN A 37 -1.01 -7.33 -4.08
CA GLN A 37 0.25 -7.93 -4.48
C GLN A 37 0.08 -8.62 -5.81
N THR A 38 1.06 -8.48 -6.69
CA THR A 38 1.02 -9.05 -8.03
C THR A 38 2.39 -9.63 -8.34
N ASP A 39 2.45 -10.90 -8.69
CA ASP A 39 3.70 -11.51 -9.13
C ASP A 39 4.00 -11.07 -10.55
N LEU A 40 5.10 -10.33 -10.71
CA LEU A 40 5.59 -9.94 -12.03
C LEU A 40 6.42 -11.05 -12.63
N VAL A 41 7.19 -11.75 -11.78
CA VAL A 41 7.95 -12.94 -12.16
C VAL A 41 7.78 -13.93 -11.02
N VAL A 42 7.43 -15.16 -11.34
CA VAL A 42 7.35 -16.23 -10.33
C VAL A 42 8.71 -16.88 -10.23
N GLY A 43 9.33 -16.82 -9.04
CA GLY A 43 10.63 -17.43 -8.81
C GLY A 43 10.52 -18.93 -8.67
N THR A 44 11.66 -19.60 -8.82
CA THR A 44 11.74 -21.05 -8.73
C THR A 44 12.66 -21.54 -7.62
N GLY A 45 13.30 -20.61 -6.91
CA GLY A 45 14.23 -20.95 -5.85
C GLY A 45 13.57 -21.16 -4.49
N ALA A 46 14.34 -20.95 -3.43
CA ALA A 46 13.89 -21.19 -2.08
C ALA A 46 12.70 -20.28 -1.74
N LEU A 47 11.76 -20.82 -0.97
CA LEU A 47 10.53 -20.12 -0.58
C LEU A 47 10.79 -19.30 0.68
N ALA A 48 10.38 -18.05 0.67
CA ALA A 48 10.44 -17.18 1.83
C ALA A 48 9.21 -17.38 2.71
N GLY A 49 9.43 -17.60 3.98
CA GLY A 49 8.35 -17.73 4.95
C GLY A 49 8.67 -16.97 6.22
N PRO A 50 7.73 -16.94 7.18
CA PRO A 50 7.98 -16.26 8.45
C PRO A 50 9.23 -16.79 9.13
N GLY A 51 10.09 -15.88 9.59
CA GLY A 51 11.35 -16.24 10.24
C GLY A 51 12.53 -16.39 9.29
N SER A 52 12.30 -16.41 7.97
CA SER A 52 13.40 -16.50 7.00
C SER A 52 14.18 -15.20 6.98
N LEU A 53 15.49 -15.31 6.84
CA LEU A 53 16.34 -14.16 6.57
C LEU A 53 16.40 -13.98 5.06
N VAL A 54 15.88 -12.90 4.56
CA VAL A 54 15.74 -12.67 3.12
C VAL A 54 16.57 -11.48 2.67
N THR A 55 17.10 -11.57 1.47
CA THR A 55 17.78 -10.44 0.82
C THR A 55 17.02 -10.11 -0.45
N VAL A 56 16.63 -8.85 -0.56
CA VAL A 56 15.82 -8.39 -1.68
C VAL A 56 16.46 -7.17 -2.33
N ALA A 57 16.17 -6.99 -3.61
CA ALA A 57 16.37 -5.73 -4.30
C ALA A 57 14.99 -5.09 -4.42
N TYR A 58 14.89 -3.78 -4.22
CA TYR A 58 13.60 -3.12 -4.33
C TYR A 58 13.72 -1.69 -4.83
N THR A 59 12.63 -1.19 -5.37
CA THR A 59 12.44 0.22 -5.64
C THR A 59 11.05 0.58 -5.15
N GLY A 60 10.92 1.73 -4.48
CA GLY A 60 9.67 2.22 -3.94
C GLY A 60 9.28 3.56 -4.53
N TRP A 61 8.00 3.72 -4.83
CA TRP A 61 7.41 4.95 -5.37
C TRP A 61 6.21 5.33 -4.55
N LEU A 62 5.93 6.62 -4.51
CA LEU A 62 4.62 7.10 -4.03
C LEU A 62 3.57 6.67 -5.05
N HIS A 63 2.42 6.23 -4.56
CA HIS A 63 1.31 5.85 -5.44
C HIS A 63 0.76 7.10 -6.13
N ASP A 64 0.54 7.01 -7.44
CA ASP A 64 0.00 8.10 -8.24
C ASP A 64 -1.04 7.52 -9.21
N SER A 65 -2.31 7.73 -8.88
CA SER A 65 -3.40 7.16 -9.66
C SER A 65 -3.55 7.78 -11.04
N SER A 66 -2.87 8.89 -11.33
CA SER A 66 -2.90 9.50 -12.66
C SER A 66 -1.99 8.79 -13.65
N ARG A 67 -1.15 7.86 -13.18
CA ARG A 67 -0.20 7.16 -14.03
C ARG A 67 -0.66 5.74 -14.26
N THR A 68 -0.39 5.21 -15.45
CA THR A 68 -0.85 3.85 -15.79
C THR A 68 -0.21 2.77 -14.94
N ASP A 69 1.04 3.00 -14.50
CA ASP A 69 1.74 2.05 -13.64
C ASP A 69 1.60 2.40 -12.16
N ALA A 70 0.83 3.45 -11.85
CA ALA A 70 0.59 3.94 -10.49
C ALA A 70 1.84 4.38 -9.75
N LYS A 71 2.96 4.58 -10.44
CA LYS A 71 4.24 4.93 -9.83
C LYS A 71 4.51 6.41 -9.96
N GLY A 72 4.44 7.11 -8.85
CA GLY A 72 4.78 8.53 -8.77
C GLY A 72 6.26 8.74 -8.50
N ALA A 73 6.59 9.64 -7.58
CA ALA A 73 7.98 9.93 -7.25
C ALA A 73 8.63 8.74 -6.56
N GLN A 74 9.82 8.39 -7.00
CA GLN A 74 10.62 7.35 -6.35
C GLN A 74 11.16 7.90 -5.02
N PHE A 75 11.00 7.15 -3.94
CA PHE A 75 11.48 7.61 -2.64
C PHE A 75 12.62 6.76 -2.09
N ASP A 76 12.83 5.57 -2.60
CA ASP A 76 13.88 4.68 -2.08
C ASP A 76 14.17 3.56 -3.06
N SER A 77 15.40 3.03 -3.00
CA SER A 77 15.78 1.82 -3.73
C SER A 77 17.01 1.21 -3.06
N ASN A 78 17.16 -0.09 -3.19
CA ASN A 78 18.31 -0.81 -2.67
C ASN A 78 18.48 -2.09 -3.48
N THR A 79 19.71 -2.44 -3.80
CA THR A 79 19.99 -3.64 -4.58
C THR A 79 20.20 -4.87 -3.72
N ALA A 80 20.42 -4.72 -2.41
CA ALA A 80 20.65 -5.85 -1.52
C ALA A 80 20.29 -5.47 -0.08
N PHE A 81 19.02 -5.51 0.24
CA PHE A 81 18.52 -5.22 1.58
C PHE A 81 18.14 -6.53 2.26
N THR A 82 18.71 -6.77 3.43
CA THR A 82 18.50 -8.02 4.17
C THR A 82 17.68 -7.76 5.42
N PHE A 83 16.66 -8.56 5.65
CA PHE A 83 15.84 -8.46 6.86
C PHE A 83 15.24 -9.81 7.18
N ARG A 84 14.80 -9.97 8.44
CA ARG A 84 14.11 -11.19 8.86
C ARG A 84 12.62 -11.00 8.67
N LEU A 85 12.02 -11.89 7.87
CA LEU A 85 10.63 -11.79 7.47
C LEU A 85 9.70 -12.16 8.64
N GLY A 86 8.64 -11.38 8.81
CA GLY A 86 7.61 -11.68 9.80
C GLY A 86 7.93 -11.24 11.22
N THR A 87 8.97 -10.42 11.43
CA THR A 87 9.39 -10.00 12.77
C THR A 87 9.12 -8.54 13.07
N GLY A 88 8.48 -7.81 12.16
CA GLY A 88 8.24 -6.38 12.33
C GLY A 88 9.47 -5.53 12.05
N ALA A 89 10.50 -6.09 11.42
CA ALA A 89 11.69 -5.35 11.05
C ALA A 89 11.44 -4.35 9.93
N VAL A 90 10.36 -4.55 9.18
CA VAL A 90 9.94 -3.71 8.05
C VAL A 90 8.46 -3.39 8.21
N ILE A 91 7.93 -2.54 7.34
CA ILE A 91 6.51 -2.19 7.38
C ILE A 91 5.66 -3.45 7.17
N ARG A 92 4.44 -3.42 7.73
CA ARG A 92 3.59 -4.62 7.74
C ARG A 92 3.24 -5.10 6.34
N GLY A 93 3.07 -4.17 5.40
CA GLY A 93 2.80 -4.55 4.02
C GLY A 93 3.91 -5.40 3.41
N TRP A 94 5.15 -5.21 3.83
CA TRP A 94 6.27 -6.04 3.40
C TRP A 94 6.25 -7.40 4.09
N ASP A 95 6.04 -7.44 5.40
CA ASP A 95 6.00 -8.72 6.12
C ASP A 95 4.94 -9.66 5.53
N GLN A 96 3.78 -9.12 5.15
CA GLN A 96 2.76 -9.98 4.54
C GLN A 96 2.95 -10.17 3.04
N GLY A 97 3.51 -9.18 2.34
CA GLY A 97 3.62 -9.24 0.89
C GLY A 97 4.83 -10.00 0.38
N VAL A 98 5.94 -9.98 1.11
CA VAL A 98 7.14 -10.70 0.72
C VAL A 98 7.03 -12.20 1.07
N SER A 99 6.19 -12.54 2.04
CA SER A 99 5.94 -13.93 2.39
C SER A 99 5.37 -14.68 1.19
N GLY A 100 5.92 -15.83 0.91
CA GLY A 100 5.50 -16.65 -0.23
C GLY A 100 6.26 -16.37 -1.52
N MET A 101 7.17 -15.41 -1.53
CA MET A 101 8.05 -15.22 -2.69
C MET A 101 9.14 -16.29 -2.72
N ARG A 102 9.61 -16.59 -3.92
CA ARG A 102 10.75 -17.50 -4.12
C ARG A 102 11.91 -16.74 -4.72
N VAL A 103 13.12 -17.21 -4.45
CA VAL A 103 14.32 -16.63 -5.06
C VAL A 103 14.15 -16.60 -6.58
N GLY A 104 14.49 -15.49 -7.17
CA GLY A 104 14.32 -15.24 -8.60
C GLY A 104 12.98 -14.60 -8.94
N GLY A 105 12.05 -14.50 -7.99
CA GLY A 105 10.75 -13.88 -8.20
C GLY A 105 10.79 -12.38 -8.06
N GLN A 106 9.84 -11.71 -8.70
CA GLN A 106 9.62 -10.28 -8.55
C GLN A 106 8.15 -10.04 -8.28
N ARG A 107 7.86 -9.25 -7.27
CA ARG A 107 6.48 -8.98 -6.85
C ARG A 107 6.26 -7.49 -6.69
N ARG A 108 5.14 -7.02 -7.19
CA ARG A 108 4.69 -5.64 -6.97
C ARG A 108 3.75 -5.61 -5.79
N LEU A 109 4.00 -4.69 -4.86
CA LEU A 109 3.13 -4.46 -3.72
C LEU A 109 2.57 -3.05 -3.81
N VAL A 110 1.27 -2.90 -3.59
CA VAL A 110 0.63 -1.62 -3.34
C VAL A 110 0.21 -1.64 -1.88
N ILE A 111 0.72 -0.71 -1.10
CA ILE A 111 0.59 -0.76 0.35
C ILE A 111 -0.07 0.53 0.85
N PRO A 112 -1.29 0.43 1.38
CA PRO A 112 -1.95 1.61 1.95
C PRO A 112 -1.27 2.06 3.24
N PRO A 113 -1.52 3.27 3.71
CA PRO A 113 -0.80 3.81 4.87
C PRO A 113 -0.94 3.00 6.14
N ASP A 114 -2.06 2.33 6.37
CA ASP A 114 -2.23 1.53 7.59
C ASP A 114 -1.33 0.29 7.63
N LEU A 115 -0.76 -0.12 6.52
CA LEU A 115 0.23 -1.20 6.44
C LEU A 115 1.63 -0.66 6.13
N ALA A 116 1.81 0.65 6.11
CA ALA A 116 3.07 1.32 5.86
C ALA A 116 3.40 2.26 7.04
N TYR A 117 3.44 3.55 6.79
CA TYR A 117 3.85 4.52 7.80
C TYR A 117 2.68 5.28 8.44
N GLY A 118 1.45 4.99 8.04
CA GLY A 118 0.26 5.63 8.60
C GLY A 118 0.28 7.13 8.36
N ASN A 119 -0.05 7.87 9.41
CA ASN A 119 -0.04 9.33 9.33
C ASN A 119 1.33 9.94 9.67
N GLN A 120 2.38 9.13 9.72
CA GLN A 120 3.74 9.59 9.98
C GLN A 120 4.50 9.80 8.67
N SER A 121 5.44 10.74 8.68
CA SER A 121 6.41 10.86 7.59
C SER A 121 7.74 10.38 8.13
N PRO A 122 8.33 9.33 7.54
CA PRO A 122 9.65 8.89 7.99
C PRO A 122 10.67 10.01 7.86
N PRO A 123 11.54 10.22 8.86
CA PRO A 123 12.53 11.28 8.79
C PRO A 123 13.45 11.11 7.60
N GLY A 124 13.74 12.21 6.92
CA GLY A 124 14.62 12.19 5.75
C GLY A 124 14.01 11.64 4.49
N SER A 125 12.71 11.34 4.49
CA SER A 125 12.01 10.77 3.36
C SER A 125 11.05 11.79 2.75
N ILE A 126 10.77 11.63 1.45
CA ILE A 126 9.74 12.44 0.80
C ILE A 126 8.34 11.88 0.99
N ILE A 127 8.19 10.76 1.72
CA ILE A 127 6.90 10.12 1.92
C ILE A 127 6.03 11.02 2.82
N PRO A 128 4.90 11.53 2.32
CA PRO A 128 4.01 12.34 3.14
C PRO A 128 3.18 11.50 4.11
N PRO A 129 2.52 12.12 5.08
CA PRO A 129 1.57 11.39 5.91
C PRO A 129 0.46 10.77 5.07
N ASN A 130 -0.01 9.61 5.47
CA ASN A 130 -1.12 8.89 4.83
C ASN A 130 -0.84 8.53 3.38
N ALA A 131 0.42 8.21 3.06
CA ALA A 131 0.81 7.85 1.71
C ALA A 131 0.58 6.37 1.44
N THR A 132 0.06 6.07 0.26
CA THR A 132 0.05 4.74 -0.31
C THR A 132 1.33 4.55 -1.11
N LEU A 133 1.98 3.43 -0.94
CA LEU A 133 3.30 3.15 -1.52
C LEU A 133 3.22 2.03 -2.55
N VAL A 134 4.07 2.10 -3.57
CA VAL A 134 4.21 1.04 -4.56
C VAL A 134 5.64 0.55 -4.52
N PHE A 135 5.83 -0.75 -4.41
CA PHE A 135 7.15 -1.38 -4.43
C PHE A 135 7.24 -2.45 -5.49
N ASP A 136 8.35 -2.50 -6.19
CA ASP A 136 8.74 -3.69 -6.95
C ASP A 136 9.90 -4.34 -6.21
N ILE A 137 9.69 -5.59 -5.79
CA ILE A 137 10.63 -6.31 -4.94
C ILE A 137 11.08 -7.57 -5.66
N THR A 138 12.39 -7.75 -5.77
CA THR A 138 13.00 -8.96 -6.34
C THR A 138 13.65 -9.76 -5.21
N MET A 139 13.33 -11.04 -5.11
CA MET A 139 13.92 -11.91 -4.09
C MET A 139 15.25 -12.45 -4.57
N ASN A 140 16.31 -12.01 -3.90
CA ASN A 140 17.67 -12.41 -4.29
C ASN A 140 18.16 -13.64 -3.53
N ASN A 141 17.77 -13.77 -2.26
CA ASN A 141 18.26 -14.87 -1.43
C ASN A 141 17.30 -15.13 -0.25
N VAL A 142 17.22 -16.38 0.18
CA VAL A 142 16.43 -16.81 1.35
C VAL A 142 17.28 -17.75 2.17
N GLN A 143 17.38 -17.50 3.50
CA GLN A 143 18.12 -18.36 4.45
C GLN A 143 17.21 -18.81 5.59
#